data_072ed8b745cdd72155d1c274f3cbb09a
#
_entry.id   072ed8b745cdd72155d1c274f3cbb09a
#
_cell.length_a   1.000
_cell.length_b   1.000
_cell.length_c   1.000
_cell.angle_alpha   90.00
_cell.angle_beta   90.00
_cell.angle_gamma   90.00
#
_symmetry.space_group_name_H-M   'P 1'
#
loop_
_entity.id
_entity.type
_entity.pdbx_description
1 polymer ?
#
loop_
_entity_poly.entity_id
_entity_poly.type
_entity_poly.pdbx_seq_one_letter_code
_entity_poly.pdbx_strand_id
1 'polypeptide(L)'
;MIIREYKLGDKEKCLEVFKSNCPKFFDKSELEMFDKWLDHQVIENPIYHSPTYTNSERDAYYVIEVPEFGIIGCGGFYIVKGLNEARLAWGMIDAKFHRQGFGTELYNYRRDIIKRDWPNHVLTLGTSQHTYSFYVKMGLTVTATLRSGYGEDLDRYDMQE
;
A
#
# COMPACT_ATOMS: atom_id res chain seq x y z
N MET A 1 2.84 3.22 -19.70
CA MET A 1 2.48 2.93 -18.29
C MET A 1 1.04 3.36 -18.06
N ILE A 2 0.26 2.50 -17.44
CA ILE A 2 -1.08 2.82 -16.92
C ILE A 2 -1.17 2.40 -15.45
N ILE A 3 -1.98 3.12 -14.68
CA ILE A 3 -2.41 2.70 -13.34
C ILE A 3 -3.90 2.42 -13.45
N ARG A 4 -4.31 1.23 -13.08
CA ARG A 4 -5.70 0.77 -13.18
C ARG A 4 -6.12 -0.03 -11.95
N GLU A 5 -7.42 -0.19 -11.77
CA GLU A 5 -7.96 -1.06 -10.72
C GLU A 5 -7.44 -2.50 -10.85
N TYR A 6 -7.19 -3.07 -9.68
CA TYR A 6 -6.83 -4.48 -9.54
C TYR A 6 -7.98 -5.39 -9.97
N LYS A 7 -7.63 -6.51 -10.58
CA LYS A 7 -8.56 -7.60 -10.96
C LYS A 7 -8.04 -8.94 -10.47
N LEU A 8 -8.92 -9.91 -10.31
CA LEU A 8 -8.54 -11.25 -9.81
C LEU A 8 -7.37 -11.88 -10.58
N GLY A 9 -7.32 -11.70 -11.90
CA GLY A 9 -6.23 -12.21 -12.74
C GLY A 9 -4.86 -11.58 -12.48
N ASP A 10 -4.79 -10.49 -11.71
CA ASP A 10 -3.54 -9.81 -11.37
C ASP A 10 -2.85 -10.39 -10.12
N LYS A 11 -3.54 -11.27 -9.38
CA LYS A 11 -3.13 -11.74 -8.06
C LYS A 11 -1.71 -12.31 -8.04
N GLU A 12 -1.41 -13.24 -8.95
CA GLU A 12 -0.09 -13.89 -8.98
C GLU A 12 1.04 -12.87 -9.21
N LYS A 13 0.82 -11.89 -10.10
CA LYS A 13 1.80 -10.84 -10.34
C LYS A 13 1.99 -9.93 -9.13
N CYS A 14 0.93 -9.58 -8.41
CA CYS A 14 1.05 -8.84 -7.16
C CYS A 14 1.84 -9.61 -6.09
N LEU A 15 1.62 -10.92 -5.97
CA LEU A 15 2.39 -11.78 -5.08
C LEU A 15 3.87 -11.89 -5.48
N GLU A 16 4.18 -11.93 -6.77
CA GLU A 16 5.57 -11.86 -7.28
C GLU A 16 6.24 -10.52 -6.89
N VAL A 17 5.53 -9.41 -7.08
CA VAL A 17 6.00 -8.07 -6.67
C VAL A 17 6.27 -8.03 -5.17
N PHE A 18 5.37 -8.56 -4.34
CA PHE A 18 5.60 -8.68 -2.89
C PHE A 18 6.88 -9.47 -2.58
N LYS A 19 7.02 -10.66 -3.16
CA LYS A 19 8.18 -11.53 -2.94
C LYS A 19 9.50 -10.87 -3.35
N SER A 20 9.51 -10.06 -4.41
CA SER A 20 10.68 -9.30 -4.85
C SER A 20 11.16 -8.27 -3.81
N ASN A 21 10.27 -7.84 -2.92
CA ASN A 21 10.53 -6.87 -1.87
C ASN A 21 10.90 -7.50 -0.51
N CYS A 22 10.78 -8.82 -0.39
CA CYS A 22 11.17 -9.54 0.83
C CYS A 22 12.66 -9.92 0.80
N PRO A 23 13.32 -9.97 1.95
CA PRO A 23 12.84 -9.60 3.29
C PRO A 23 13.08 -8.13 3.63
N LYS A 24 13.64 -7.33 2.74
CA LYS A 24 14.12 -5.99 3.04
C LYS A 24 13.01 -4.98 3.36
N PHE A 25 11.94 -4.99 2.58
CA PHE A 25 10.86 -4.01 2.68
C PHE A 25 9.59 -4.57 3.32
N PHE A 26 9.41 -5.89 3.23
CA PHE A 26 8.32 -6.62 3.85
C PHE A 26 8.86 -7.89 4.51
N ASP A 27 8.28 -8.25 5.66
CA ASP A 27 8.56 -9.53 6.27
C ASP A 27 7.80 -10.65 5.52
N LYS A 28 8.44 -11.82 5.37
CA LYS A 28 7.82 -12.97 4.69
C LYS A 28 6.54 -13.45 5.37
N SER A 29 6.41 -13.24 6.68
CA SER A 29 5.22 -13.60 7.46
C SER A 29 3.98 -12.77 7.06
N GLU A 30 4.16 -11.63 6.40
CA GLU A 30 3.07 -10.78 5.93
C GLU A 30 2.39 -11.31 4.64
N LEU A 31 2.98 -12.33 3.98
CA LEU A 31 2.46 -12.87 2.71
C LEU A 31 1.01 -13.33 2.81
N GLU A 32 0.65 -14.06 3.87
CA GLU A 32 -0.72 -14.55 4.06
C GLU A 32 -1.72 -13.41 4.24
N MET A 33 -1.33 -12.36 4.94
CA MET A 33 -2.17 -11.18 5.15
C MET A 33 -2.38 -10.42 3.83
N PHE A 34 -1.33 -10.29 3.03
CA PHE A 34 -1.41 -9.67 1.71
C PHE A 34 -2.26 -10.50 0.73
N ASP A 35 -2.10 -11.82 0.73
CA ASP A 35 -2.91 -12.73 -0.08
C ASP A 35 -4.40 -12.57 0.20
N LYS A 36 -4.79 -12.53 1.49
CA LYS A 36 -6.16 -12.27 1.92
C LYS A 36 -6.65 -10.87 1.55
N TRP A 37 -5.80 -9.86 1.64
CA TRP A 37 -6.12 -8.52 1.18
C TRP A 37 -6.50 -8.51 -0.31
N LEU A 38 -5.74 -9.20 -1.16
CA LEU A 38 -6.01 -9.29 -2.59
C LEU A 38 -7.35 -10.00 -2.89
N ASP A 39 -7.68 -11.05 -2.14
CA ASP A 39 -8.96 -11.74 -2.29
C ASP A 39 -10.14 -10.83 -1.95
N HIS A 40 -10.00 -9.98 -0.95
CA HIS A 40 -11.03 -9.01 -0.58
C HIS A 40 -11.31 -7.97 -1.65
N GLN A 41 -10.32 -7.61 -2.48
CA GLN A 41 -10.46 -6.54 -3.45
C GLN A 41 -11.38 -6.88 -4.64
N VAL A 42 -11.73 -8.15 -4.84
CA VAL A 42 -12.61 -8.62 -5.92
C VAL A 42 -14.02 -8.94 -5.45
N ILE A 43 -14.32 -8.74 -4.17
CA ILE A 43 -15.65 -8.89 -3.60
C ILE A 43 -16.43 -7.59 -3.83
N GLU A 44 -17.69 -7.71 -4.22
CA GLU A 44 -18.58 -6.53 -4.33
C GLU A 44 -18.68 -5.82 -2.97
N ASN A 45 -18.40 -4.51 -2.94
CA ASN A 45 -18.30 -3.71 -1.73
C ASN A 45 -17.30 -4.26 -0.70
N PRO A 46 -16.01 -4.35 -1.05
CA PRO A 46 -15.02 -4.93 -0.16
C PRO A 46 -14.91 -4.13 1.13
N ILE A 47 -15.00 -4.84 2.26
CA ILE A 47 -14.77 -4.29 3.59
C ILE A 47 -13.58 -5.03 4.18
N TYR A 48 -12.50 -4.32 4.44
CA TYR A 48 -11.32 -4.90 5.05
C TYR A 48 -11.45 -4.94 6.57
N HIS A 49 -11.34 -6.13 7.13
CA HIS A 49 -11.28 -6.36 8.57
C HIS A 49 -9.86 -6.74 8.97
N SER A 50 -9.15 -5.80 9.56
CA SER A 50 -7.82 -6.03 10.14
C SER A 50 -7.93 -6.29 11.63
N PRO A 51 -7.03 -7.10 12.22
CA PRO A 51 -6.89 -7.16 13.67
C PRO A 51 -6.58 -5.81 14.31
N THR A 52 -5.95 -4.91 13.55
CA THR A 52 -5.57 -3.56 13.99
C THR A 52 -6.68 -2.53 13.73
N TYR A 53 -7.47 -2.72 12.66
CA TYR A 53 -8.56 -1.84 12.25
C TYR A 53 -9.80 -2.68 12.05
N THR A 54 -10.77 -2.53 12.92
CA THR A 54 -11.96 -3.39 12.96
C THR A 54 -12.83 -3.28 11.72
N ASN A 55 -12.87 -2.12 11.07
CA ASN A 55 -13.70 -1.91 9.89
C ASN A 55 -13.10 -0.85 8.97
N SER A 56 -13.06 -1.14 7.67
CA SER A 56 -12.97 -0.10 6.64
C SER A 56 -14.36 0.23 6.08
N GLU A 57 -14.53 1.45 5.66
CA GLU A 57 -15.75 1.91 4.97
C GLU A 57 -15.64 1.68 3.47
N ARG A 58 -14.44 1.80 2.94
CA ARG A 58 -14.12 1.62 1.52
C ARG A 58 -12.69 1.14 1.36
N ASP A 59 -12.49 0.12 0.55
CA ASP A 59 -11.16 -0.34 0.10
C ASP A 59 -11.01 -0.09 -1.39
N ALA A 60 -9.78 0.18 -1.82
CA ALA A 60 -9.42 0.27 -3.23
C ALA A 60 -8.00 -0.24 -3.45
N TYR A 61 -7.78 -0.93 -4.55
CA TYR A 61 -6.47 -1.47 -4.91
C TYR A 61 -6.19 -1.30 -6.40
N TYR A 62 -4.94 -0.98 -6.72
CA TYR A 62 -4.50 -0.61 -8.07
C TYR A 62 -3.23 -1.34 -8.43
N VAL A 63 -3.00 -1.50 -9.74
CA VAL A 63 -1.76 -2.04 -10.30
C VAL A 63 -1.15 -1.03 -11.27
N ILE A 64 0.17 -1.02 -11.34
CA ILE A 64 0.93 -0.32 -12.38
C ILE A 64 1.28 -1.35 -13.44
N GLU A 65 0.85 -1.10 -14.66
CA GLU A 65 1.11 -1.95 -15.81
C GLU A 65 1.93 -1.21 -16.87
N VAL A 66 3.00 -1.84 -17.32
CA VAL A 66 3.87 -1.33 -18.39
C VAL A 66 3.82 -2.33 -19.56
N PRO A 67 3.56 -1.88 -20.80
CA PRO A 67 3.29 -2.79 -21.94
C PRO A 67 4.34 -3.87 -22.14
N GLU A 68 5.61 -3.56 -21.90
CA GLU A 68 6.73 -4.48 -22.13
C GLU A 68 6.99 -5.46 -20.98
N PHE A 69 6.50 -5.13 -19.77
CA PHE A 69 6.85 -5.87 -18.54
C PHE A 69 5.61 -6.40 -17.79
N GLY A 70 4.41 -5.98 -18.18
CA GLY A 70 3.19 -6.29 -17.46
C GLY A 70 3.10 -5.52 -16.14
N ILE A 71 2.58 -6.14 -15.09
CA ILE A 71 2.44 -5.52 -13.78
C ILE A 71 3.78 -5.46 -13.07
N ILE A 72 4.20 -4.24 -12.73
CA ILE A 72 5.47 -3.92 -12.06
C ILE A 72 5.29 -3.32 -10.66
N GLY A 73 4.06 -3.09 -10.24
CA GLY A 73 3.77 -2.52 -8.92
C GLY A 73 2.29 -2.56 -8.60
N CYS A 74 1.99 -2.43 -7.34
CA CYS A 74 0.63 -2.42 -6.84
C CYS A 74 0.53 -1.62 -5.54
N GLY A 75 -0.67 -1.19 -5.19
CA GLY A 75 -0.93 -0.46 -3.95
C GLY A 75 -2.34 0.11 -3.88
N GLY A 76 -2.84 0.21 -2.68
CA GLY A 76 -4.17 0.72 -2.46
C GLY A 76 -4.30 1.61 -1.24
N PHE A 77 -5.52 1.76 -0.79
CA PHE A 77 -5.87 2.46 0.43
C PHE A 77 -7.18 1.93 0.98
N TYR A 78 -7.47 2.25 2.22
CA TYR A 78 -8.79 2.06 2.80
C TYR A 78 -9.20 3.28 3.63
N ILE A 79 -10.50 3.52 3.68
CA ILE A 79 -11.10 4.56 4.50
C ILE A 79 -11.49 3.94 5.84
N VAL A 80 -10.98 4.49 6.93
CA VAL A 80 -11.22 3.97 8.27
C VAL A 80 -12.59 4.43 8.75
N LYS A 81 -13.49 3.47 9.03
CA LYS A 81 -14.86 3.76 9.46
C LYS A 81 -14.89 4.54 10.77
N GLY A 82 -15.63 5.64 10.76
CA GLY A 82 -15.80 6.49 11.95
C GLY A 82 -14.60 7.38 12.30
N LEU A 83 -13.56 7.36 11.47
CA LEU A 83 -12.42 8.27 11.57
C LEU A 83 -12.27 9.05 10.27
N ASN A 84 -11.82 10.30 10.36
CA ASN A 84 -11.46 11.08 9.16
C ASN A 84 -10.05 10.69 8.69
N GLU A 85 -9.86 9.41 8.38
CA GLU A 85 -8.57 8.84 8.03
C GLU A 85 -8.67 7.98 6.76
N ALA A 86 -7.78 8.25 5.80
CA ALA A 86 -7.55 7.42 4.62
C ALA A 86 -6.14 6.82 4.73
N ARG A 87 -6.06 5.49 4.84
CA ARG A 87 -4.78 4.82 5.07
C ARG A 87 -4.29 4.13 3.82
N LEU A 88 -3.08 4.49 3.37
CA LEU A 88 -2.41 3.78 2.29
C LEU A 88 -2.01 2.37 2.74
N ALA A 89 -2.23 1.40 1.86
CA ALA A 89 -1.98 -0.01 2.14
C ALA A 89 -1.25 -0.70 0.99
N TRP A 90 -0.33 -1.59 1.35
CA TRP A 90 0.33 -2.54 0.44
C TRP A 90 0.91 -1.91 -0.83
N GLY A 91 1.49 -0.70 -0.69
CA GLY A 91 2.15 -0.01 -1.80
C GLY A 91 3.54 -0.57 -2.02
N MET A 92 3.81 -1.09 -3.23
CA MET A 92 5.09 -1.67 -3.60
C MET A 92 5.34 -1.63 -5.09
N ILE A 93 6.61 -1.59 -5.46
CA ILE A 93 7.11 -1.69 -6.82
C ILE A 93 8.05 -2.89 -6.86
N ASP A 94 8.03 -3.67 -7.93
CA ASP A 94 8.98 -4.76 -8.13
C ASP A 94 10.42 -4.23 -7.99
N ALA A 95 11.23 -4.94 -7.24
CA ALA A 95 12.58 -4.51 -6.89
C ALA A 95 13.45 -4.12 -8.11
N LYS A 96 13.21 -4.73 -9.27
CA LYS A 96 13.90 -4.42 -10.53
C LYS A 96 13.61 -3.01 -11.05
N PHE A 97 12.48 -2.42 -10.64
CA PHE A 97 11.99 -1.12 -11.10
C PHE A 97 12.07 -0.03 -10.03
N HIS A 98 12.78 -0.30 -8.93
CA HIS A 98 13.01 0.71 -7.91
C HIS A 98 13.80 1.91 -8.45
N ARG A 99 13.59 3.08 -7.85
CA ARG A 99 14.27 4.35 -8.16
C ARG A 99 14.07 4.87 -9.61
N GLN A 100 12.98 4.44 -10.26
CA GLN A 100 12.61 4.87 -11.61
C GLN A 100 11.36 5.78 -11.63
N GLY A 101 10.91 6.25 -10.46
CA GLY A 101 9.76 7.15 -10.35
C GLY A 101 8.40 6.46 -10.15
N PHE A 102 8.28 5.17 -10.42
CA PHE A 102 6.99 4.45 -10.34
C PHE A 102 6.32 4.52 -8.97
N GLY A 103 7.11 4.51 -7.89
CA GLY A 103 6.57 4.66 -6.54
C GLY A 103 5.92 6.03 -6.32
N THR A 104 6.49 7.09 -6.87
CA THR A 104 5.93 8.44 -6.83
C THR A 104 4.63 8.53 -7.61
N GLU A 105 4.58 7.93 -8.81
CA GLU A 105 3.36 7.87 -9.62
C GLU A 105 2.23 7.15 -8.89
N LEU A 106 2.53 5.98 -8.30
CA LEU A 106 1.56 5.21 -7.53
C LEU A 106 1.07 5.97 -6.29
N TYR A 107 1.98 6.67 -5.59
CA TYR A 107 1.62 7.49 -4.44
C TYR A 107 0.68 8.63 -4.85
N ASN A 108 1.07 9.42 -5.84
CA ASN A 108 0.27 10.55 -6.32
C ASN A 108 -1.10 10.11 -6.81
N TYR A 109 -1.18 9.04 -7.59
CA TYR A 109 -2.45 8.50 -8.09
C TYR A 109 -3.44 8.20 -6.95
N ARG A 110 -3.00 7.50 -5.91
CA ARG A 110 -3.84 7.17 -4.75
C ARG A 110 -4.21 8.41 -3.94
N ARG A 111 -3.23 9.29 -3.69
CA ARG A 111 -3.45 10.55 -2.98
C ARG A 111 -4.46 11.43 -3.68
N ASP A 112 -4.40 11.56 -5.00
CA ASP A 112 -5.32 12.39 -5.78
C ASP A 112 -6.77 11.86 -5.70
N ILE A 113 -6.95 10.54 -5.73
CA ILE A 113 -8.26 9.92 -5.50
C ILE A 113 -8.77 10.22 -4.09
N ILE A 114 -7.94 10.04 -3.07
CA ILE A 114 -8.31 10.32 -1.68
C ILE A 114 -8.69 11.81 -1.52
N LYS A 115 -7.90 12.73 -2.03
CA LYS A 115 -8.18 14.18 -1.94
C LYS A 115 -9.44 14.58 -2.69
N ARG A 116 -9.76 13.94 -3.81
CA ARG A 116 -10.97 14.20 -4.58
C ARG A 116 -12.23 13.70 -3.88
N ASP A 117 -12.19 12.45 -3.40
CA ASP A 117 -13.39 11.74 -2.92
C ASP A 117 -13.56 11.86 -1.39
N TRP A 118 -12.48 12.07 -0.65
CA TRP A 118 -12.46 12.23 0.82
C TRP A 118 -11.60 13.44 1.25
N PRO A 119 -11.96 14.68 0.82
CA PRO A 119 -11.11 15.87 1.01
C PRO A 119 -10.82 16.22 2.47
N ASN A 120 -11.66 15.76 3.41
CA ASN A 120 -11.51 16.03 4.85
C ASN A 120 -10.79 14.91 5.61
N HIS A 121 -10.30 13.87 4.91
CA HIS A 121 -9.58 12.77 5.55
C HIS A 121 -8.08 13.04 5.58
N VAL A 122 -7.45 12.70 6.69
CA VAL A 122 -5.99 12.72 6.83
C VAL A 122 -5.43 11.46 6.15
N LEU A 123 -4.46 11.65 5.29
CA LEU A 123 -3.76 10.53 4.67
C LEU A 123 -2.72 10.00 5.64
N THR A 124 -2.79 8.71 5.95
CA THR A 124 -1.88 8.00 6.85
C THR A 124 -1.30 6.76 6.20
N LEU A 125 -0.22 6.25 6.76
CA LEU A 125 0.35 4.96 6.40
C LEU A 125 1.28 4.42 7.49
N GLY A 126 1.54 3.11 7.44
CA GLY A 126 2.67 2.49 8.12
C GLY A 126 3.72 2.05 7.11
N THR A 127 4.99 2.25 7.43
CA THR A 127 6.09 1.84 6.57
C THR A 127 7.30 1.41 7.40
N SER A 128 8.37 0.96 6.75
CA SER A 128 9.58 0.53 7.44
C SER A 128 10.69 1.61 7.44
N GLN A 129 11.75 1.38 8.24
CA GLN A 129 12.96 2.21 8.24
C GLN A 129 13.61 2.34 6.87
N HIS A 130 13.35 1.41 5.96
CA HIS A 130 13.93 1.44 4.61
C HIS A 130 13.15 2.31 3.62
N THR A 131 11.93 2.72 3.96
CA THR A 131 11.02 3.41 3.05
C THR A 131 10.50 4.75 3.58
N TYR A 132 10.53 5.01 4.89
CA TYR A 132 9.95 6.23 5.47
C TYR A 132 10.51 7.51 4.84
N SER A 133 11.79 7.53 4.47
CA SER A 133 12.43 8.70 3.82
C SER A 133 11.82 9.05 2.46
N PHE A 134 11.29 8.06 1.74
CA PHE A 134 10.52 8.29 0.52
C PHE A 134 9.26 9.09 0.82
N TYR A 135 8.50 8.70 1.85
CA TYR A 135 7.26 9.39 2.23
C TYR A 135 7.52 10.77 2.87
N VAL A 136 8.65 10.96 3.54
CA VAL A 136 9.07 12.31 4.00
C VAL A 136 9.23 13.25 2.79
N LYS A 137 9.82 12.78 1.68
CA LYS A 137 9.92 13.57 0.44
C LYS A 137 8.56 13.85 -0.21
N MET A 138 7.56 13.02 0.07
CA MET A 138 6.17 13.24 -0.39
C MET A 138 5.39 14.18 0.54
N GLY A 139 6.00 14.69 1.61
CA GLY A 139 5.40 15.65 2.53
C GLY A 139 4.79 15.05 3.80
N LEU A 140 4.98 13.75 4.05
CA LEU A 140 4.49 13.13 5.28
C LEU A 140 5.48 13.27 6.44
N THR A 141 4.94 13.30 7.65
CA THR A 141 5.71 13.32 8.89
C THR A 141 5.56 12.00 9.66
N VAL A 142 6.64 11.60 10.35
CA VAL A 142 6.60 10.44 11.26
C VAL A 142 5.86 10.82 12.52
N THR A 143 4.85 10.05 12.89
CA THR A 143 4.04 10.27 14.12
C THR A 143 4.37 9.29 15.23
N ALA A 144 4.81 8.09 14.90
CA ALA A 144 5.23 7.06 15.84
C ALA A 144 6.21 6.08 15.19
N THR A 145 7.03 5.44 16.02
CA THR A 145 7.92 4.35 15.60
C THR A 145 7.77 3.18 16.56
N LEU A 146 7.77 1.97 16.02
CA LEU A 146 7.74 0.73 16.78
C LEU A 146 8.87 -0.19 16.32
N ARG A 147 9.82 -0.48 17.21
CA ARG A 147 10.92 -1.39 16.91
C ARG A 147 10.37 -2.78 16.62
N SER A 148 10.88 -3.41 15.57
CA SER A 148 10.43 -4.73 15.10
C SER A 148 8.91 -4.83 14.90
N GLY A 149 8.25 -3.72 14.54
CA GLY A 149 6.80 -3.65 14.39
C GLY A 149 6.24 -4.46 13.23
N TYR A 150 7.07 -4.82 12.25
CA TYR A 150 6.71 -5.71 11.13
C TYR A 150 7.41 -7.06 11.17
N GLY A 151 8.37 -7.28 12.07
CA GLY A 151 9.15 -8.48 12.18
C GLY A 151 10.54 -8.20 12.72
N GLU A 152 11.34 -9.24 12.92
CA GLU A 152 12.73 -9.11 13.36
C GLU A 152 13.49 -8.21 12.36
N ASP A 153 14.20 -7.20 12.89
CA ASP A 153 14.95 -6.20 12.12
C ASP A 153 14.11 -5.34 11.14
N LEU A 154 12.79 -5.35 11.25
CA LEU A 154 11.90 -4.54 10.44
C LEU A 154 10.99 -3.66 11.31
N ASP A 155 11.45 -2.43 11.53
CA ASP A 155 10.73 -1.44 12.34
C ASP A 155 9.50 -0.90 11.61
N ARG A 156 8.51 -0.43 12.37
CA ARG A 156 7.34 0.26 11.84
C ARG A 156 7.42 1.74 12.13
N TYR A 157 7.18 2.53 11.10
CA TYR A 157 7.05 3.98 11.13
C TYR A 157 5.62 4.34 10.74
N ASP A 158 4.85 4.89 11.68
CA ASP A 158 3.55 5.48 11.36
C ASP A 158 3.75 6.91 10.88
N MET A 159 3.07 7.27 9.80
CA MET A 159 3.25 8.57 9.13
C MET A 159 1.90 9.15 8.72
N GLN A 160 1.84 10.49 8.67
CA GLN A 160 0.68 11.23 8.17
C GLN A 160 1.08 12.46 7.37
N GLU A 161 0.18 12.88 6.49
CA GLU A 161 0.27 14.13 5.74
C GLU A 161 -0.10 15.34 6.60
#